data_069d8a9c9c3db80b4e10e66720c8a18f
#
_entry.id   069d8a9c9c3db80b4e10e66720c8a18f
#
_cell.length_a   1.000
_cell.length_b   1.000
_cell.length_c   1.000
_cell.angle_alpha   90.00
_cell.angle_beta   90.00
_cell.angle_gamma   90.00
#
_symmetry.space_group_name_H-M   'P 1'
#
loop_
_entity.id
_entity.type
_entity.pdbx_description
1 polymer ?
#
loop_
_entity_poly.entity_id
_entity_poly.type
_entity_poly.pdbx_seq_one_letter_code
_entity_poly.pdbx_strand_id
1 'polypeptide(L)'
;MTRTPVNVTVTGAAGQIGYALLFRIASGHLLGADVPVKLRLLEIPQGVKAAEGTAMELDDCAFPLLKGIDIFDDPNQGFEGANVALLVGARPRTKGMERGDLLAANGGIFKPQGKAINDHAADDIKVLVVGNPANTNALIAQAAAPDVPAERFTAMTRLDHNRALSQLAAKTGASVEEIKRLTIWGNHSATQYPDIFHAEIAGKNAAEVVNDEAWLAETFIPTVAKRGAAIIEARGASSAASAANAAIDHVHTWVNGTAAGDWTSMGIPSDGSYGVPEGLISSFPVTCTDGKYEIVQGLEINDFSRGRIDASVAELAEERDAVRELGLI
;
A
#
# COMPACT_ATOMS: atom_id res chain seq x y z
N MET A 1 13.80 -18.01 -24.33
CA MET A 1 14.45 -18.24 -23.03
C MET A 1 13.40 -18.13 -21.95
N THR A 2 13.26 -19.12 -21.08
CA THR A 2 12.34 -19.03 -19.93
C THR A 2 12.90 -18.00 -18.96
N ARG A 3 12.11 -16.96 -18.61
CA ARG A 3 12.49 -15.99 -17.57
C ARG A 3 12.65 -16.71 -16.23
N THR A 4 13.61 -16.29 -15.41
CA THR A 4 13.73 -16.73 -14.02
C THR A 4 12.49 -16.33 -13.24
N PRO A 5 11.85 -17.20 -12.48
CA PRO A 5 10.70 -16.83 -11.66
C PRO A 5 11.05 -15.75 -10.62
N VAL A 6 10.15 -14.79 -10.45
CA VAL A 6 10.24 -13.77 -9.41
C VAL A 6 9.69 -14.33 -8.11
N ASN A 7 10.46 -14.25 -7.03
CA ASN A 7 10.05 -14.68 -5.69
C ASN A 7 9.17 -13.58 -5.07
N VAL A 8 7.91 -13.92 -4.77
CA VAL A 8 6.95 -13.02 -4.15
C VAL A 8 6.57 -13.56 -2.78
N THR A 9 6.97 -12.86 -1.73
CA THR A 9 6.61 -13.19 -0.35
C THR A 9 5.36 -12.40 0.06
N VAL A 10 4.37 -13.10 0.61
CA VAL A 10 3.13 -12.50 1.16
C VAL A 10 3.02 -12.91 2.62
N THR A 11 2.99 -11.94 3.54
CA THR A 11 2.74 -12.18 4.97
C THR A 11 1.26 -12.18 5.27
N GLY A 12 0.82 -12.95 6.27
CA GLY A 12 -0.61 -13.13 6.52
C GLY A 12 -1.32 -13.75 5.32
N ALA A 13 -0.63 -14.65 4.63
CA ALA A 13 -1.03 -15.21 3.34
C ALA A 13 -2.36 -15.97 3.39
N ALA A 14 -2.68 -16.59 4.53
CA ALA A 14 -3.93 -17.31 4.74
C ALA A 14 -5.11 -16.41 5.20
N GLY A 15 -4.86 -15.11 5.42
CA GLY A 15 -5.92 -14.14 5.75
C GLY A 15 -6.76 -13.78 4.52
N GLN A 16 -7.86 -13.04 4.73
CA GLN A 16 -8.79 -12.69 3.63
C GLN A 16 -8.14 -11.87 2.52
N ILE A 17 -7.26 -10.90 2.86
CA ILE A 17 -6.54 -10.11 1.86
C ILE A 17 -5.50 -10.99 1.16
N GLY A 18 -4.73 -11.78 1.91
CA GLY A 18 -3.74 -12.71 1.36
C GLY A 18 -4.38 -13.69 0.38
N TYR A 19 -5.48 -14.33 0.77
CA TYR A 19 -6.24 -15.21 -0.10
C TYR A 19 -6.67 -14.53 -1.41
N ALA A 20 -7.24 -13.32 -1.34
CA ALA A 20 -7.64 -12.58 -2.53
C ALA A 20 -6.45 -12.13 -3.41
N LEU A 21 -5.27 -11.91 -2.82
CA LEU A 21 -4.05 -11.51 -3.53
C LEU A 21 -3.42 -12.66 -4.31
N LEU A 22 -3.26 -13.81 -3.69
CA LEU A 22 -2.40 -14.90 -4.17
C LEU A 22 -2.81 -15.40 -5.55
N PHE A 23 -4.10 -15.58 -5.80
CA PHE A 23 -4.62 -16.02 -7.10
C PHE A 23 -4.37 -14.99 -8.20
N ARG A 24 -4.45 -13.71 -7.89
CA ARG A 24 -4.16 -12.63 -8.84
C ARG A 24 -2.67 -12.49 -9.11
N ILE A 25 -1.82 -12.72 -8.12
CA ILE A 25 -0.36 -12.75 -8.32
C ILE A 25 -0.03 -13.92 -9.25
N ALA A 26 -0.53 -15.12 -8.96
CA ALA A 26 -0.30 -16.33 -9.72
C ALA A 26 -0.80 -16.26 -11.17
N SER A 27 -1.89 -15.50 -11.41
CA SER A 27 -2.47 -15.28 -12.75
C SER A 27 -1.75 -14.19 -13.57
N GLY A 28 -0.73 -13.52 -13.00
CA GLY A 28 0.10 -12.54 -13.72
C GLY A 28 -0.35 -11.08 -13.58
N HIS A 29 -1.35 -10.77 -12.75
CA HIS A 29 -1.81 -9.38 -12.57
C HIS A 29 -0.81 -8.49 -11.82
N LEU A 30 0.09 -9.06 -11.00
CA LEU A 30 1.04 -8.28 -10.24
C LEU A 30 2.18 -7.74 -11.09
N LEU A 31 2.86 -8.62 -11.85
CA LEU A 31 4.11 -8.31 -12.53
C LEU A 31 3.99 -8.27 -14.06
N GLY A 32 2.93 -8.81 -14.60
CA GLY A 32 2.68 -8.93 -16.03
C GLY A 32 2.37 -10.36 -16.46
N ALA A 33 1.68 -10.51 -17.58
CA ALA A 33 1.16 -11.77 -18.08
C ALA A 33 2.23 -12.74 -18.60
N ASP A 34 3.48 -12.33 -18.67
CA ASP A 34 4.63 -13.11 -19.15
C ASP A 34 5.73 -13.30 -18.09
N VAL A 35 5.48 -12.87 -16.85
CA VAL A 35 6.44 -12.98 -15.74
C VAL A 35 6.08 -14.16 -14.85
N PRO A 36 6.88 -15.24 -14.84
CA PRO A 36 6.66 -16.37 -13.95
C PRO A 36 6.93 -15.95 -12.50
N VAL A 37 6.18 -16.50 -11.56
CA VAL A 37 6.30 -16.22 -10.13
C VAL A 37 6.47 -17.50 -9.32
N LYS A 38 7.17 -17.37 -8.21
CA LYS A 38 7.20 -18.35 -7.12
C LYS A 38 6.64 -17.68 -5.87
N LEU A 39 5.59 -18.26 -5.31
CA LEU A 39 4.93 -17.73 -4.11
C LEU A 39 5.61 -18.25 -2.85
N ARG A 40 5.83 -17.36 -1.92
CA ARG A 40 6.39 -17.61 -0.59
C ARG A 40 5.38 -17.13 0.45
N LEU A 41 4.63 -18.07 0.98
CA LEU A 41 3.54 -17.80 1.93
C LEU A 41 4.11 -17.75 3.34
N LEU A 42 4.16 -16.57 3.95
CA LEU A 42 4.66 -16.39 5.31
C LEU A 42 3.48 -16.18 6.27
N GLU A 43 3.38 -17.08 7.24
CA GLU A 43 2.33 -17.08 8.23
C GLU A 43 2.89 -17.23 9.65
N ILE A 44 2.05 -16.93 10.62
CA ILE A 44 2.30 -17.37 12.01
C ILE A 44 2.07 -18.88 12.11
N PRO A 45 2.68 -19.58 13.08
CA PRO A 45 2.54 -21.05 13.19
C PRO A 45 1.09 -21.53 13.16
N GLN A 46 0.15 -20.77 13.74
CA GLN A 46 -1.28 -21.10 13.76
C GLN A 46 -1.96 -20.95 12.38
N GLY A 47 -1.37 -20.16 11.48
CA GLY A 47 -1.90 -19.91 10.13
C GLY A 47 -1.39 -20.90 9.07
N VAL A 48 -0.33 -21.68 9.36
CA VAL A 48 0.31 -22.59 8.41
C VAL A 48 -0.69 -23.58 7.81
N LYS A 49 -1.54 -24.17 8.63
CA LYS A 49 -2.55 -25.14 8.16
C LYS A 49 -3.55 -24.53 7.16
N ALA A 50 -3.94 -23.28 7.37
CA ALA A 50 -4.81 -22.57 6.44
C ALA A 50 -4.05 -22.20 5.13
N ALA A 51 -2.76 -21.86 5.25
CA ALA A 51 -1.90 -21.60 4.08
C ALA A 51 -1.71 -22.84 3.22
N GLU A 52 -1.61 -24.05 3.82
CA GLU A 52 -1.59 -25.32 3.09
C GLU A 52 -2.84 -25.52 2.24
N GLY A 53 -4.04 -25.23 2.81
CA GLY A 53 -5.30 -25.28 2.07
C GLY A 53 -5.35 -24.29 0.91
N THR A 54 -4.86 -23.07 1.12
CA THR A 54 -4.76 -22.07 0.06
C THR A 54 -3.79 -22.49 -1.05
N ALA A 55 -2.67 -23.12 -0.69
CA ALA A 55 -1.71 -23.63 -1.66
C ALA A 55 -2.34 -24.74 -2.53
N MET A 56 -3.14 -25.63 -1.95
CA MET A 56 -3.87 -26.67 -2.71
C MET A 56 -4.83 -26.01 -3.73
N GLU A 57 -5.57 -24.99 -3.36
CA GLU A 57 -6.46 -24.28 -4.29
C GLU A 57 -5.69 -23.56 -5.41
N LEU A 58 -4.50 -23.01 -5.10
CA LEU A 58 -3.62 -22.41 -6.11
C LEU A 58 -3.12 -23.46 -7.10
N ASP A 59 -2.78 -24.67 -6.64
CA ASP A 59 -2.40 -25.80 -7.49
C ASP A 59 -3.58 -26.24 -8.38
N ASP A 60 -4.78 -26.31 -7.83
CA ASP A 60 -6.00 -26.66 -8.57
C ASP A 60 -6.35 -25.65 -9.69
N CYS A 61 -5.92 -24.38 -9.55
CA CYS A 61 -6.07 -23.36 -10.60
C CYS A 61 -5.17 -23.59 -11.82
N ALA A 62 -4.10 -24.39 -11.69
CA ALA A 62 -3.16 -24.71 -12.75
C ALA A 62 -2.62 -23.47 -13.52
N PHE A 63 -2.31 -22.38 -12.80
CA PHE A 63 -1.79 -21.15 -13.39
C PHE A 63 -0.44 -21.39 -14.09
N PRO A 64 -0.33 -21.06 -15.39
CA PRO A 64 0.90 -21.34 -16.16
C PRO A 64 2.12 -20.54 -15.69
N LEU A 65 1.90 -19.38 -15.03
CA LEU A 65 2.95 -18.51 -14.49
C LEU A 65 3.43 -18.94 -13.10
N LEU A 66 2.63 -19.71 -12.35
CA LEU A 66 3.01 -20.20 -11.03
C LEU A 66 4.02 -21.33 -11.13
N LYS A 67 5.24 -21.11 -10.60
CA LYS A 67 6.36 -22.06 -10.71
C LYS A 67 6.71 -22.76 -9.39
N GLY A 68 6.00 -22.45 -8.35
CA GLY A 68 6.11 -23.10 -7.04
C GLY A 68 5.46 -22.29 -5.95
N ILE A 69 5.16 -22.99 -4.85
CA ILE A 69 4.59 -22.43 -3.62
C ILE A 69 5.36 -23.02 -2.46
N ASP A 70 5.95 -22.18 -1.63
CA ASP A 70 6.56 -22.58 -0.36
C ASP A 70 5.84 -21.88 0.79
N ILE A 71 5.71 -22.56 1.93
CA ILE A 71 5.04 -22.05 3.13
C ILE A 71 6.08 -21.96 4.26
N PHE A 72 6.07 -20.87 4.99
CA PHE A 72 7.01 -20.58 6.06
C PHE A 72 6.30 -20.00 7.28
N ASP A 73 6.84 -20.23 8.46
CA ASP A 73 6.50 -19.59 9.72
C ASP A 73 7.68 -18.84 10.37
N ASP A 74 8.83 -18.84 9.68
CA ASP A 74 10.03 -18.10 10.03
C ASP A 74 10.28 -16.98 9.01
N PRO A 75 10.31 -15.69 9.42
CA PRO A 75 10.57 -14.57 8.52
C PRO A 75 11.90 -14.69 7.76
N ASN A 76 12.97 -15.20 8.38
CA ASN A 76 14.25 -15.34 7.71
C ASN A 76 14.14 -16.28 6.49
N GLN A 77 13.44 -17.39 6.65
CA GLN A 77 13.18 -18.31 5.55
C GLN A 77 12.18 -17.72 4.54
N GLY A 78 11.13 -17.07 5.05
CA GLY A 78 10.08 -16.48 4.22
C GLY A 78 10.59 -15.39 3.27
N PHE A 79 11.57 -14.59 3.68
CA PHE A 79 12.15 -13.53 2.87
C PHE A 79 13.43 -13.93 2.11
N GLU A 80 13.93 -15.14 2.28
CA GLU A 80 15.14 -15.60 1.58
C GLU A 80 14.99 -15.47 0.06
N GLY A 81 15.82 -14.62 -0.55
CA GLY A 81 15.80 -14.37 -2.00
C GLY A 81 14.52 -13.73 -2.53
N ALA A 82 13.70 -13.11 -1.68
CA ALA A 82 12.49 -12.41 -2.11
C ALA A 82 12.82 -11.18 -2.96
N ASN A 83 12.16 -11.05 -4.11
CA ASN A 83 12.26 -9.89 -5.00
C ASN A 83 11.11 -8.90 -4.76
N VAL A 84 9.95 -9.40 -4.31
CA VAL A 84 8.78 -8.60 -3.93
C VAL A 84 8.24 -9.12 -2.60
N ALA A 85 7.97 -8.23 -1.67
CA ALA A 85 7.35 -8.54 -0.39
C ALA A 85 6.09 -7.71 -0.19
N LEU A 86 4.97 -8.39 0.04
CA LEU A 86 3.68 -7.80 0.39
C LEU A 86 3.42 -8.07 1.88
N LEU A 87 3.63 -7.07 2.73
CA LEU A 87 3.49 -7.17 4.18
C LEU A 87 2.03 -6.87 4.56
N VAL A 88 1.21 -7.91 4.52
CA VAL A 88 -0.25 -7.83 4.72
C VAL A 88 -0.63 -8.12 6.16
N GLY A 89 0.02 -9.08 6.80
CA GLY A 89 -0.26 -9.48 8.18
C GLY A 89 0.05 -8.36 9.17
N ALA A 90 -0.94 -7.98 9.97
CA ALA A 90 -0.80 -6.98 11.03
C ALA A 90 -1.75 -7.30 12.19
N ARG A 91 -1.45 -6.72 13.37
CA ARG A 91 -2.35 -6.79 14.51
C ARG A 91 -3.49 -5.79 14.31
N PRO A 92 -4.75 -6.23 14.20
CA PRO A 92 -5.88 -5.32 14.09
C PRO A 92 -6.13 -4.59 15.42
N ARG A 93 -6.67 -3.35 15.33
CA ARG A 93 -7.12 -2.64 16.52
C ARG A 93 -8.34 -3.34 17.10
N THR A 94 -8.28 -3.63 18.40
CA THR A 94 -9.39 -4.20 19.15
C THR A 94 -10.03 -3.14 20.05
N LYS A 95 -11.28 -3.41 20.49
CA LYS A 95 -12.00 -2.49 21.37
C LYS A 95 -11.22 -2.30 22.68
N GLY A 96 -11.01 -1.04 23.06
CA GLY A 96 -10.26 -0.66 24.26
C GLY A 96 -8.73 -0.61 24.10
N MET A 97 -8.19 -0.91 22.92
CA MET A 97 -6.76 -0.78 22.64
C MET A 97 -6.40 0.68 22.39
N GLU A 98 -5.45 1.19 23.16
CA GLU A 98 -4.87 2.51 22.96
C GLU A 98 -3.97 2.54 21.71
N ARG A 99 -3.68 3.75 21.20
CA ARG A 99 -2.82 3.93 20.01
C ARG A 99 -1.42 3.36 20.24
N GLY A 100 -0.83 3.63 21.42
CA GLY A 100 0.49 3.12 21.76
C GLY A 100 0.57 1.60 21.81
N ASP A 101 -0.47 0.92 22.32
CA ASP A 101 -0.54 -0.55 22.36
C ASP A 101 -0.58 -1.14 20.95
N LEU A 102 -1.33 -0.51 20.04
CA LEU A 102 -1.40 -0.93 18.65
C LEU A 102 -0.05 -0.79 17.95
N LEU A 103 0.64 0.34 18.16
CA LEU A 103 1.96 0.60 17.60
C LEU A 103 3.00 -0.38 18.14
N ALA A 104 2.99 -0.66 19.45
CA ALA A 104 3.89 -1.63 20.06
C ALA A 104 3.66 -3.06 19.53
N ALA A 105 2.39 -3.48 19.43
CA ALA A 105 2.03 -4.81 18.92
C ALA A 105 2.45 -5.00 17.45
N ASN A 106 2.23 -3.99 16.60
CA ASN A 106 2.67 -4.03 15.22
C ASN A 106 4.20 -3.90 15.09
N GLY A 107 4.84 -3.12 15.93
CA GLY A 107 6.31 -3.05 16.00
C GLY A 107 6.95 -4.42 16.24
N GLY A 108 6.34 -5.24 17.10
CA GLY A 108 6.74 -6.64 17.32
C GLY A 108 6.62 -7.54 16.08
N ILE A 109 5.83 -7.15 15.09
CA ILE A 109 5.67 -7.87 13.82
C ILE A 109 6.62 -7.31 12.75
N PHE A 110 6.58 -5.99 12.52
CA PHE A 110 7.25 -5.36 11.38
C PHE A 110 8.75 -5.17 11.59
N LYS A 111 9.23 -4.98 12.83
CA LYS A 111 10.66 -4.86 13.10
C LYS A 111 11.43 -6.16 12.79
N PRO A 112 11.00 -7.36 13.25
CA PRO A 112 11.64 -8.62 12.85
C PRO A 112 11.55 -8.90 11.35
N GLN A 113 10.45 -8.53 10.70
CA GLN A 113 10.29 -8.68 9.25
C GLN A 113 11.24 -7.76 8.49
N GLY A 114 11.38 -6.49 8.90
CA GLY A 114 12.36 -5.56 8.32
C GLY A 114 13.79 -6.10 8.45
N LYS A 115 14.15 -6.64 9.62
CA LYS A 115 15.47 -7.27 9.82
C LYS A 115 15.66 -8.49 8.90
N ALA A 116 14.67 -9.35 8.78
CA ALA A 116 14.76 -10.51 7.91
C ALA A 116 14.88 -10.13 6.43
N ILE A 117 14.19 -9.06 6.00
CA ILE A 117 14.35 -8.49 4.66
C ILE A 117 15.78 -7.98 4.46
N ASN A 118 16.33 -7.25 5.44
CA ASN A 118 17.72 -6.77 5.38
C ASN A 118 18.72 -7.90 5.16
N ASP A 119 18.56 -8.99 5.91
CA ASP A 119 19.55 -10.05 6.00
C ASP A 119 19.40 -11.11 4.88
N HIS A 120 18.21 -11.25 4.27
CA HIS A 120 17.87 -12.42 3.44
C HIS A 120 17.23 -12.09 2.09
N ALA A 121 16.64 -10.92 1.88
CA ALA A 121 15.98 -10.60 0.62
C ALA A 121 16.98 -10.42 -0.54
N ALA A 122 16.48 -10.49 -1.74
CA ALA A 122 17.28 -10.19 -2.94
C ALA A 122 17.63 -8.69 -3.00
N ASP A 123 18.72 -8.35 -3.67
CA ASP A 123 19.21 -6.96 -3.79
C ASP A 123 18.21 -6.01 -4.48
N ASP A 124 17.32 -6.56 -5.29
CA ASP A 124 16.29 -5.80 -6.02
C ASP A 124 14.94 -5.76 -5.32
N ILE A 125 14.88 -6.16 -4.03
CA ILE A 125 13.66 -6.23 -3.24
C ILE A 125 12.79 -4.97 -3.37
N LYS A 126 11.48 -5.16 -3.52
CA LYS A 126 10.45 -4.13 -3.41
C LYS A 126 9.45 -4.53 -2.33
N VAL A 127 9.23 -3.65 -1.39
CA VAL A 127 8.37 -3.90 -0.22
C VAL A 127 7.14 -3.01 -0.27
N LEU A 128 5.96 -3.62 -0.23
CA LEU A 128 4.70 -2.93 -0.04
C LEU A 128 4.10 -3.32 1.31
N VAL A 129 3.90 -2.35 2.18
CA VAL A 129 3.21 -2.54 3.45
C VAL A 129 1.72 -2.22 3.28
N VAL A 130 0.90 -3.22 3.56
CA VAL A 130 -0.58 -3.16 3.49
C VAL A 130 -1.18 -3.15 4.90
N GLY A 131 -0.56 -3.86 5.83
CA GLY A 131 -1.02 -3.96 7.22
C GLY A 131 -1.00 -2.63 7.96
N ASN A 132 -2.11 -2.29 8.63
CA ASN A 132 -2.29 -1.01 9.31
C ASN A 132 -1.70 -0.98 10.72
N PRO A 133 -1.19 0.19 11.15
CA PRO A 133 -1.07 1.48 10.44
C PRO A 133 0.06 1.45 9.38
N ALA A 134 -0.34 1.49 8.09
CA ALA A 134 0.55 1.13 6.98
C ALA A 134 1.82 2.02 6.89
N ASN A 135 1.68 3.33 6.98
CA ASN A 135 2.80 4.26 6.88
C ASN A 135 3.81 4.04 8.02
N THR A 136 3.34 3.91 9.25
CA THR A 136 4.19 3.71 10.43
C THR A 136 4.80 2.31 10.45
N ASN A 137 4.06 1.28 10.05
CA ASN A 137 4.59 -0.07 9.91
C ASN A 137 5.69 -0.14 8.84
N ALA A 138 5.53 0.59 7.73
CA ALA A 138 6.57 0.70 6.70
C ALA A 138 7.83 1.41 7.24
N LEU A 139 7.66 2.45 8.04
CA LEU A 139 8.77 3.14 8.70
C LEU A 139 9.53 2.22 9.66
N ILE A 140 8.82 1.42 10.46
CA ILE A 140 9.44 0.44 11.38
C ILE A 140 10.22 -0.62 10.60
N ALA A 141 9.63 -1.18 9.55
CA ALA A 141 10.29 -2.20 8.72
C ALA A 141 11.54 -1.61 8.03
N GLN A 142 11.44 -0.41 7.47
CA GLN A 142 12.55 0.30 6.82
C GLN A 142 13.68 0.60 7.80
N ALA A 143 13.37 1.11 8.99
CA ALA A 143 14.37 1.40 10.04
C ALA A 143 15.11 0.14 10.51
N ALA A 144 14.47 -1.03 10.45
CA ALA A 144 15.07 -2.31 10.80
C ALA A 144 15.91 -2.95 9.66
N ALA A 145 15.94 -2.30 8.48
CA ALA A 145 16.65 -2.78 7.30
C ALA A 145 17.67 -1.73 6.78
N PRO A 146 18.74 -1.43 7.56
CA PRO A 146 19.65 -0.33 7.25
C PRO A 146 20.47 -0.52 5.97
N ASP A 147 20.66 -1.76 5.50
CA ASP A 147 21.42 -2.07 4.30
C ASP A 147 20.56 -2.07 3.03
N VAL A 148 19.22 -2.03 3.17
CA VAL A 148 18.28 -1.93 2.06
C VAL A 148 17.95 -0.44 1.80
N PRO A 149 18.07 0.05 0.54
CA PRO A 149 17.72 1.43 0.22
C PRO A 149 16.31 1.80 0.66
N ALA A 150 16.15 2.96 1.29
CA ALA A 150 14.87 3.40 1.88
C ALA A 150 13.73 3.43 0.87
N GLU A 151 14.01 3.79 -0.38
CA GLU A 151 13.05 3.82 -1.48
C GLU A 151 12.49 2.45 -1.88
N ARG A 152 13.01 1.37 -1.32
CA ARG A 152 12.47 0.03 -1.50
C ARG A 152 11.25 -0.24 -0.62
N PHE A 153 11.01 0.58 0.40
CA PHE A 153 9.87 0.45 1.32
C PHE A 153 8.77 1.43 0.97
N THR A 154 7.56 0.90 0.73
CA THR A 154 6.38 1.69 0.41
C THR A 154 5.20 1.28 1.27
N ALA A 155 4.24 2.20 1.49
CA ALA A 155 2.98 1.95 2.17
C ALA A 155 1.81 2.14 1.20
N MET A 156 0.76 1.33 1.34
CA MET A 156 -0.36 1.34 0.42
C MET A 156 -1.35 2.46 0.70
N THR A 157 -1.42 3.44 -0.18
CA THR A 157 -2.49 4.45 -0.27
C THR A 157 -3.31 4.29 -1.57
N ARG A 158 -3.01 3.25 -2.35
CA ARG A 158 -3.71 2.97 -3.62
C ARG A 158 -5.19 2.62 -3.42
N LEU A 159 -5.56 2.03 -2.28
CA LEU A 159 -6.97 1.79 -1.98
C LEU A 159 -7.75 3.10 -1.81
N ASP A 160 -7.15 4.08 -1.12
CA ASP A 160 -7.74 5.40 -0.95
C ASP A 160 -7.82 6.14 -2.29
N HIS A 161 -6.79 6.03 -3.10
CA HIS A 161 -6.75 6.53 -4.47
C HIS A 161 -7.89 5.95 -5.33
N ASN A 162 -8.06 4.63 -5.34
CA ASN A 162 -9.12 3.95 -6.07
C ASN A 162 -10.52 4.33 -5.56
N ARG A 163 -10.69 4.51 -4.25
CA ARG A 163 -11.93 5.02 -3.65
C ARG A 163 -12.25 6.44 -4.12
N ALA A 164 -11.26 7.30 -4.18
CA ALA A 164 -11.42 8.68 -4.65
C ALA A 164 -11.79 8.73 -6.13
N LEU A 165 -11.13 7.93 -6.99
CA LEU A 165 -11.51 7.78 -8.40
C LEU A 165 -12.97 7.37 -8.55
N SER A 166 -13.40 6.35 -7.81
CA SER A 166 -14.78 5.85 -7.84
C SER A 166 -15.82 6.91 -7.40
N GLN A 167 -15.50 7.72 -6.37
CA GLN A 167 -16.37 8.79 -5.91
C GLN A 167 -16.48 9.93 -6.93
N LEU A 168 -15.36 10.31 -7.56
CA LEU A 168 -15.36 11.31 -8.64
C LEU A 168 -16.16 10.83 -9.86
N ALA A 169 -15.96 9.59 -10.28
CA ALA A 169 -16.71 8.98 -11.37
C ALA A 169 -18.22 9.01 -11.09
N ALA A 170 -18.63 8.62 -9.89
CA ALA A 170 -20.04 8.64 -9.48
C ALA A 170 -20.63 10.08 -9.43
N LYS A 171 -19.87 11.08 -8.98
CA LYS A 171 -20.31 12.48 -8.90
C LYS A 171 -20.49 13.10 -10.29
N THR A 172 -19.60 12.79 -11.23
CA THR A 172 -19.50 13.49 -12.53
C THR A 172 -20.10 12.70 -13.69
N GLY A 173 -20.36 11.41 -13.51
CA GLY A 173 -20.79 10.51 -14.57
C GLY A 173 -19.69 10.11 -15.55
N ALA A 174 -18.42 10.50 -15.28
CA ALA A 174 -17.26 10.09 -16.06
C ALA A 174 -16.90 8.62 -15.78
N SER A 175 -16.23 7.97 -16.73
CA SER A 175 -15.60 6.68 -16.46
C SER A 175 -14.33 6.87 -15.61
N VAL A 176 -13.96 5.85 -14.84
CA VAL A 176 -12.73 5.89 -14.01
C VAL A 176 -11.48 6.13 -14.87
N GLU A 177 -11.46 5.64 -16.10
CA GLU A 177 -10.34 5.76 -17.04
C GLU A 177 -10.14 7.20 -17.56
N GLU A 178 -11.19 8.03 -17.50
CA GLU A 178 -11.12 9.45 -17.88
C GLU A 178 -10.57 10.33 -16.75
N ILE A 179 -10.42 9.79 -15.51
CA ILE A 179 -9.93 10.53 -14.34
C ILE A 179 -8.45 10.24 -14.18
N LYS A 180 -7.64 11.30 -14.25
CA LYS A 180 -6.17 11.24 -14.16
C LYS A 180 -5.65 12.20 -13.11
N ARG A 181 -4.39 12.01 -12.72
CA ARG A 181 -3.64 12.94 -11.85
C ARG A 181 -4.29 13.18 -10.49
N LEU A 182 -5.06 12.20 -9.99
CA LEU A 182 -5.57 12.24 -8.63
C LEU A 182 -4.43 12.00 -7.63
N THR A 183 -4.50 12.64 -6.48
CA THR A 183 -3.49 12.50 -5.42
C THR A 183 -4.14 12.19 -4.09
N ILE A 184 -3.56 11.25 -3.37
CA ILE A 184 -3.78 11.06 -1.94
C ILE A 184 -2.53 11.56 -1.21
N TRP A 185 -2.69 12.50 -0.29
CA TRP A 185 -1.62 13.03 0.54
C TRP A 185 -1.65 12.44 1.95
N GLY A 186 -0.48 12.28 2.54
CA GLY A 186 -0.31 12.06 3.98
C GLY A 186 -0.41 10.60 4.43
N ASN A 187 -1.09 10.39 5.56
CA ASN A 187 -1.21 9.12 6.25
C ASN A 187 -2.41 8.31 5.72
N HIS A 188 -2.29 6.99 5.64
CA HIS A 188 -3.43 6.10 5.41
C HIS A 188 -4.29 6.00 6.69
N SER A 189 -5.02 7.06 6.98
CA SER A 189 -5.84 7.24 8.20
C SER A 189 -7.06 8.13 7.92
N ALA A 190 -7.76 8.56 8.97
CA ALA A 190 -8.86 9.52 8.84
C ALA A 190 -8.38 10.91 8.39
N THR A 191 -7.07 11.22 8.50
CA THR A 191 -6.48 12.49 8.06
C THR A 191 -6.00 12.47 6.61
N GLN A 192 -6.10 11.33 5.91
CA GLN A 192 -5.75 11.25 4.50
C GLN A 192 -6.47 12.34 3.70
N TYR A 193 -5.77 12.92 2.75
CA TYR A 193 -6.35 13.98 1.93
C TYR A 193 -6.39 13.60 0.44
N PRO A 194 -7.56 13.25 -0.10
CA PRO A 194 -7.76 13.11 -1.54
C PRO A 194 -7.90 14.48 -2.18
N ASP A 195 -6.93 14.83 -3.03
CA ASP A 195 -6.77 16.12 -3.68
C ASP A 195 -7.21 16.04 -5.14
N ILE A 196 -8.21 16.85 -5.53
CA ILE A 196 -8.73 16.93 -6.90
C ILE A 196 -8.26 18.17 -7.66
N PHE A 197 -7.53 19.10 -7.02
CA PHE A 197 -7.17 20.39 -7.64
C PHE A 197 -6.21 20.26 -8.81
N HIS A 198 -5.43 19.17 -8.85
CA HIS A 198 -4.55 18.83 -9.97
C HIS A 198 -5.06 17.66 -10.82
N ALA A 199 -6.18 17.05 -10.40
CA ALA A 199 -6.79 15.96 -11.15
C ALA A 199 -7.48 16.47 -12.42
N GLU A 200 -7.59 15.60 -13.40
CA GLU A 200 -8.27 15.85 -14.66
C GLU A 200 -9.40 14.85 -14.86
N ILE A 201 -10.51 15.31 -15.43
CA ILE A 201 -11.64 14.48 -15.90
C ILE A 201 -11.84 14.78 -17.36
N ALA A 202 -11.62 13.79 -18.23
CA ALA A 202 -11.69 13.94 -19.69
C ALA A 202 -10.88 15.15 -20.20
N GLY A 203 -9.68 15.37 -19.61
CA GLY A 203 -8.76 16.47 -19.98
C GLY A 203 -9.13 17.86 -19.44
N LYS A 204 -10.13 17.96 -18.57
CA LYS A 204 -10.52 19.21 -17.87
C LYS A 204 -10.15 19.13 -16.39
N ASN A 205 -9.84 20.26 -15.77
CA ASN A 205 -9.56 20.28 -14.32
C ASN A 205 -10.73 19.71 -13.51
N ALA A 206 -10.46 18.76 -12.63
CA ALA A 206 -11.49 18.04 -11.89
C ALA A 206 -12.26 18.95 -10.90
N ALA A 207 -11.58 19.91 -10.27
CA ALA A 207 -12.23 20.85 -9.36
C ALA A 207 -13.22 21.77 -10.11
N GLU A 208 -12.89 22.19 -11.33
CA GLU A 208 -13.77 22.98 -12.18
C GLU A 208 -14.97 22.14 -12.69
N VAL A 209 -14.76 20.86 -13.04
CA VAL A 209 -15.83 19.96 -13.47
C VAL A 209 -16.78 19.66 -12.32
N VAL A 210 -16.28 19.41 -11.13
CA VAL A 210 -17.09 19.17 -9.90
C VAL A 210 -17.81 20.43 -9.49
N ASN A 211 -17.14 21.58 -9.47
CA ASN A 211 -17.65 22.92 -9.12
C ASN A 211 -18.60 22.92 -7.91
N ASP A 212 -18.22 22.22 -6.83
CA ASP A 212 -19.04 22.00 -5.64
C ASP A 212 -18.12 21.84 -4.42
N GLU A 213 -17.72 22.97 -3.83
CA GLU A 213 -16.82 23.01 -2.67
C GLU A 213 -17.42 22.33 -1.43
N ALA A 214 -18.74 22.48 -1.23
CA ALA A 214 -19.44 21.85 -0.12
C ALA A 214 -19.40 20.32 -0.26
N TRP A 215 -19.65 19.78 -1.45
CA TRP A 215 -19.52 18.37 -1.70
C TRP A 215 -18.09 17.88 -1.48
N LEU A 216 -17.09 18.62 -1.95
CA LEU A 216 -15.68 18.27 -1.77
C LEU A 216 -15.34 18.14 -0.29
N ALA A 217 -15.67 19.17 0.52
CA ALA A 217 -15.26 19.22 1.92
C ALA A 217 -16.11 18.33 2.85
N GLU A 218 -17.43 18.26 2.61
CA GLU A 218 -18.39 17.63 3.53
C GLU A 218 -18.80 16.21 3.10
N THR A 219 -18.59 15.85 1.83
CA THR A 219 -18.97 14.52 1.30
C THR A 219 -17.79 13.73 0.78
N PHE A 220 -17.07 14.24 -0.21
CA PHE A 220 -16.03 13.50 -0.91
C PHE A 220 -14.88 13.07 0.02
N ILE A 221 -14.23 14.05 0.66
CA ILE A 221 -13.08 13.79 1.53
C ILE A 221 -13.47 12.88 2.70
N PRO A 222 -14.56 13.13 3.46
CA PRO A 222 -14.97 12.23 4.54
C PRO A 222 -15.39 10.84 4.06
N THR A 223 -16.03 10.74 2.90
CA THR A 223 -16.44 9.44 2.34
C THR A 223 -15.25 8.58 1.98
N VAL A 224 -14.24 9.14 1.32
CA VAL A 224 -13.00 8.42 0.99
C VAL A 224 -12.29 7.98 2.27
N ALA A 225 -12.08 8.88 3.22
CA ALA A 225 -11.37 8.61 4.47
C ALA A 225 -12.08 7.58 5.37
N LYS A 226 -13.41 7.57 5.40
CA LYS A 226 -14.22 6.70 6.26
C LYS A 226 -14.80 5.46 5.56
N ARG A 227 -14.48 5.24 4.28
CA ARG A 227 -15.06 4.12 3.51
C ARG A 227 -14.78 2.76 4.15
N GLY A 228 -13.60 2.58 4.75
CA GLY A 228 -13.29 1.34 5.47
C GLY A 228 -14.24 1.03 6.60
N ALA A 229 -14.59 2.03 7.42
CA ALA A 229 -15.56 1.88 8.50
C ALA A 229 -16.97 1.58 7.97
N ALA A 230 -17.41 2.26 6.91
CA ALA A 230 -18.70 2.00 6.27
C ALA A 230 -18.80 0.56 5.71
N ILE A 231 -17.71 0.02 5.16
CA ILE A 231 -17.66 -1.38 4.69
C ILE A 231 -17.78 -2.35 5.87
N ILE A 232 -17.09 -2.09 6.97
CA ILE A 232 -17.19 -2.93 8.18
C ILE A 232 -18.62 -2.92 8.72
N GLU A 233 -19.27 -1.76 8.77
CA GLU A 233 -20.67 -1.63 9.20
C GLU A 233 -21.62 -2.44 8.31
N ALA A 234 -21.46 -2.33 6.99
CA ALA A 234 -22.34 -3.01 6.05
C ALA A 234 -22.08 -4.51 5.89
N ARG A 235 -20.79 -4.92 5.92
CA ARG A 235 -20.36 -6.29 5.59
C ARG A 235 -20.04 -7.14 6.82
N GLY A 236 -19.83 -6.51 8.00
CA GLY A 236 -19.36 -7.20 9.20
C GLY A 236 -17.88 -7.58 9.17
N ALA A 237 -17.12 -7.18 8.14
CA ALA A 237 -15.71 -7.47 7.97
C ALA A 237 -15.00 -6.35 7.22
N SER A 238 -13.68 -6.23 7.42
CA SER A 238 -12.84 -5.26 6.72
C SER A 238 -12.80 -5.49 5.21
N SER A 239 -12.40 -4.47 4.46
CA SER A 239 -12.09 -4.59 3.04
C SER A 239 -11.04 -5.67 2.81
N ALA A 240 -11.32 -6.62 1.93
CA ALA A 240 -10.39 -7.68 1.56
C ALA A 240 -10.07 -7.66 0.06
N ALA A 241 -11.06 -7.90 -0.79
CA ALA A 241 -10.84 -7.93 -2.24
C ALA A 241 -10.39 -6.59 -2.81
N SER A 242 -10.96 -5.47 -2.35
CA SER A 242 -10.55 -4.12 -2.80
C SER A 242 -9.16 -3.74 -2.29
N ALA A 243 -8.77 -4.17 -1.08
CA ALA A 243 -7.42 -3.99 -0.58
C ALA A 243 -6.40 -4.83 -1.38
N ALA A 244 -6.74 -6.08 -1.68
CA ALA A 244 -5.94 -6.93 -2.55
C ALA A 244 -5.78 -6.33 -3.96
N ASN A 245 -6.88 -5.83 -4.55
CA ASN A 245 -6.83 -5.15 -5.85
C ASN A 245 -5.89 -3.94 -5.82
N ALA A 246 -5.99 -3.09 -4.80
CA ALA A 246 -5.14 -1.91 -4.67
C ALA A 246 -3.66 -2.27 -4.48
N ALA A 247 -3.34 -3.35 -3.77
CA ALA A 247 -1.98 -3.85 -3.62
C ALA A 247 -1.41 -4.36 -4.96
N ILE A 248 -2.22 -5.06 -5.74
CA ILE A 248 -1.87 -5.46 -7.11
C ILE A 248 -1.58 -4.22 -7.97
N ASP A 249 -2.50 -3.25 -7.99
CA ASP A 249 -2.37 -2.02 -8.77
C ASP A 249 -1.11 -1.21 -8.38
N HIS A 250 -0.80 -1.14 -7.08
CA HIS A 250 0.36 -0.43 -6.56
C HIS A 250 1.67 -1.03 -7.10
N VAL A 251 1.86 -2.35 -6.91
CA VAL A 251 3.08 -3.03 -7.34
C VAL A 251 3.16 -3.09 -8.85
N HIS A 252 2.03 -3.36 -9.53
CA HIS A 252 1.97 -3.38 -11.00
C HIS A 252 2.43 -2.05 -11.59
N THR A 253 1.91 -0.94 -11.08
CA THR A 253 2.30 0.40 -11.51
C THR A 253 3.77 0.68 -11.18
N TRP A 254 4.24 0.29 -10.00
CA TRP A 254 5.65 0.47 -9.62
C TRP A 254 6.61 -0.24 -10.57
N VAL A 255 6.29 -1.49 -10.92
CA VAL A 255 7.16 -2.33 -11.76
C VAL A 255 7.05 -1.99 -13.25
N ASN A 256 5.84 -1.74 -13.75
CA ASN A 256 5.57 -1.59 -15.18
C ASN A 256 5.44 -0.12 -15.64
N GLY A 257 5.40 0.82 -14.70
CA GLY A 257 5.30 2.25 -15.00
C GLY A 257 3.89 2.81 -14.89
N THR A 258 3.79 4.13 -14.72
CA THR A 258 2.54 4.89 -14.79
C THR A 258 2.16 5.15 -16.25
N ALA A 259 0.87 5.29 -16.52
CA ALA A 259 0.40 5.68 -17.84
C ALA A 259 0.91 7.08 -18.22
N ALA A 260 1.13 7.30 -19.51
CA ALA A 260 1.61 8.60 -20.01
C ALA A 260 0.64 9.73 -19.65
N GLY A 261 1.19 10.79 -19.07
CA GLY A 261 0.41 11.97 -18.65
C GLY A 261 -0.40 11.76 -17.37
N ASP A 262 -0.16 10.68 -16.63
CA ASP A 262 -0.82 10.37 -15.36
C ASP A 262 0.21 10.13 -14.24
N TRP A 263 -0.24 10.07 -13.00
CA TRP A 263 0.51 9.63 -11.82
C TRP A 263 -0.36 8.81 -10.88
N THR A 264 0.25 8.22 -9.88
CA THR A 264 -0.45 7.49 -8.83
C THR A 264 -0.04 7.99 -7.45
N SER A 265 -0.70 7.51 -6.41
CA SER A 265 -0.35 7.82 -5.02
C SER A 265 0.35 6.64 -4.38
N MET A 266 1.49 6.91 -3.73
CA MET A 266 2.26 5.92 -2.98
C MET A 266 2.74 6.53 -1.66
N GLY A 267 2.62 5.76 -0.57
CA GLY A 267 3.30 6.08 0.68
C GLY A 267 4.78 5.75 0.56
N ILE A 268 5.64 6.76 0.60
CA ILE A 268 7.07 6.64 0.34
C ILE A 268 7.89 7.48 1.34
N PRO A 269 9.17 7.17 1.56
CA PRO A 269 10.05 8.02 2.33
C PRO A 269 10.07 9.44 1.79
N SER A 270 9.82 10.42 2.66
CA SER A 270 9.85 11.83 2.27
C SER A 270 11.28 12.31 2.03
N ASP A 271 11.46 13.07 0.97
CA ASP A 271 12.69 13.80 0.62
C ASP A 271 12.63 15.31 0.95
N GLY A 272 11.62 15.73 1.74
CA GLY A 272 11.35 17.13 2.05
C GLY A 272 10.42 17.84 1.06
N SER A 273 10.02 17.20 -0.04
CA SER A 273 9.08 17.74 -1.01
C SER A 273 7.78 18.19 -0.34
N TYR A 274 7.21 19.29 -0.83
CA TYR A 274 5.96 19.88 -0.34
C TYR A 274 5.94 20.22 1.16
N GLY A 275 7.13 20.39 1.78
CA GLY A 275 7.29 20.70 3.20
C GLY A 275 7.01 19.51 4.13
N VAL A 276 6.92 18.30 3.60
CA VAL A 276 6.83 17.08 4.41
C VAL A 276 8.21 16.74 4.95
N PRO A 277 8.42 16.68 6.28
CA PRO A 277 9.75 16.41 6.85
C PRO A 277 10.33 15.07 6.40
N GLU A 278 11.63 15.03 6.17
CA GLU A 278 12.38 13.78 6.01
C GLU A 278 12.23 12.88 7.24
N GLY A 279 12.39 11.58 7.06
CA GLY A 279 12.22 10.59 8.13
C GLY A 279 10.76 10.22 8.40
N LEU A 280 9.84 10.61 7.53
CA LEU A 280 8.46 10.13 7.50
C LEU A 280 8.22 9.30 6.23
N ILE A 281 7.30 8.34 6.30
CA ILE A 281 6.71 7.70 5.13
C ILE A 281 5.32 8.29 4.93
N SER A 282 5.16 9.08 3.87
CA SER A 282 3.95 9.84 3.56
C SER A 282 3.49 9.55 2.13
N SER A 283 2.20 9.63 1.89
CA SER A 283 1.67 9.52 0.53
C SER A 283 1.94 10.78 -0.28
N PHE A 284 2.43 10.57 -1.49
CA PHE A 284 2.73 11.59 -2.50
C PHE A 284 2.20 11.15 -3.87
N PRO A 285 1.98 12.11 -4.80
CA PRO A 285 1.84 11.80 -6.20
C PRO A 285 3.20 11.38 -6.77
N VAL A 286 3.24 10.25 -7.46
CA VAL A 286 4.47 9.72 -8.06
C VAL A 286 4.24 9.26 -9.50
N THR A 287 5.27 9.40 -10.32
CA THR A 287 5.39 8.68 -11.58
C THR A 287 6.34 7.50 -11.39
N CYS A 288 6.07 6.41 -12.11
CA CYS A 288 6.89 5.20 -12.06
C CYS A 288 7.45 4.90 -13.46
N THR A 289 8.74 4.54 -13.53
CA THR A 289 9.43 4.14 -14.75
C THR A 289 10.53 3.14 -14.39
N ASP A 290 10.64 2.05 -15.12
CA ASP A 290 11.69 1.04 -14.96
C ASP A 290 11.84 0.52 -13.51
N GLY A 291 10.72 0.35 -12.80
CA GLY A 291 10.67 -0.15 -11.44
C GLY A 291 11.14 0.86 -10.38
N LYS A 292 11.25 2.14 -10.72
CA LYS A 292 11.55 3.26 -9.83
C LYS A 292 10.38 4.21 -9.81
N TYR A 293 10.24 4.97 -8.73
CA TYR A 293 9.28 6.07 -8.64
C TYR A 293 9.99 7.40 -8.43
N GLU A 294 9.33 8.46 -8.83
CA GLU A 294 9.76 9.85 -8.60
C GLU A 294 8.55 10.67 -8.14
N ILE A 295 8.75 11.52 -7.11
CA ILE A 295 7.71 12.44 -6.65
C ILE A 295 7.45 13.47 -7.76
N VAL A 296 6.18 13.66 -8.11
CA VAL A 296 5.76 14.73 -9.02
C VAL A 296 6.04 16.07 -8.35
N GLN A 297 6.84 16.90 -8.99
CA GLN A 297 7.25 18.19 -8.46
C GLN A 297 6.43 19.35 -9.06
N GLY A 298 6.45 20.51 -8.38
CA GLY A 298 5.93 21.77 -8.92
C GLY A 298 4.41 21.92 -8.87
N LEU A 299 3.70 21.08 -8.09
CA LEU A 299 2.27 21.28 -7.88
C LEU A 299 2.04 22.46 -6.91
N GLU A 300 1.19 23.40 -7.32
CA GLU A 300 0.81 24.51 -6.46
C GLU A 300 -0.18 24.02 -5.40
N ILE A 301 0.18 24.18 -4.13
CA ILE A 301 -0.65 23.77 -3.00
C ILE A 301 -1.40 25.00 -2.47
N ASN A 302 -2.70 25.06 -2.71
CA ASN A 302 -3.54 26.12 -2.18
C ASN A 302 -3.72 25.99 -0.65
N ASP A 303 -4.25 27.03 0.00
CA ASP A 303 -4.39 27.07 1.47
C ASP A 303 -5.30 25.95 2.02
N PHE A 304 -6.35 25.58 1.29
CA PHE A 304 -7.24 24.49 1.66
C PHE A 304 -6.49 23.14 1.70
N SER A 305 -5.74 22.83 0.64
CA SER A 305 -4.93 21.63 0.56
C SER A 305 -3.79 21.65 1.57
N ARG A 306 -3.14 22.80 1.77
CA ARG A 306 -2.04 22.97 2.72
C ARG A 306 -2.46 22.57 4.14
N GLY A 307 -3.57 23.11 4.62
CA GLY A 307 -4.05 22.81 5.96
C GLY A 307 -4.34 21.32 6.18
N ARG A 308 -4.85 20.62 5.16
CA ARG A 308 -5.15 19.18 5.23
C ARG A 308 -3.90 18.32 5.15
N ILE A 309 -2.96 18.68 4.29
CA ILE A 309 -1.65 17.99 4.19
C ILE A 309 -0.92 18.14 5.52
N ASP A 310 -0.84 19.34 6.08
CA ASP A 310 -0.13 19.60 7.33
C ASP A 310 -0.75 18.82 8.51
N ALA A 311 -2.08 18.72 8.58
CA ALA A 311 -2.74 17.93 9.60
C ALA A 311 -2.39 16.43 9.51
N SER A 312 -2.33 15.87 8.30
CA SER A 312 -1.98 14.47 8.09
C SER A 312 -0.48 14.21 8.36
N VAL A 313 0.38 15.15 7.97
CA VAL A 313 1.82 15.09 8.25
C VAL A 313 2.12 15.20 9.75
N ALA A 314 1.38 16.05 10.47
CA ALA A 314 1.49 16.15 11.93
C ALA A 314 1.15 14.80 12.61
N GLU A 315 0.10 14.12 12.17
CA GLU A 315 -0.25 12.77 12.66
C GLU A 315 0.88 11.76 12.41
N LEU A 316 1.49 11.77 11.22
CA LEU A 316 2.65 10.92 10.90
C LEU A 316 3.85 11.22 11.81
N ALA A 317 4.12 12.48 12.09
CA ALA A 317 5.20 12.89 12.99
C ALA A 317 4.96 12.39 14.43
N GLU A 318 3.72 12.50 14.93
CA GLU A 318 3.33 11.94 16.24
C GLU A 318 3.50 10.42 16.28
N GLU A 319 3.09 9.70 15.22
CA GLU A 319 3.26 8.25 15.14
C GLU A 319 4.75 7.84 15.10
N ARG A 320 5.57 8.54 14.32
CA ARG A 320 7.02 8.34 14.29
C ARG A 320 7.63 8.53 15.67
N ASP A 321 7.29 9.61 16.35
CA ASP A 321 7.86 9.91 17.65
C ASP A 321 7.42 8.86 18.71
N ALA A 322 6.18 8.40 18.65
CA ALA A 322 5.69 7.33 19.50
C ALA A 322 6.44 6.00 19.28
N VAL A 323 6.70 5.59 18.04
CA VAL A 323 7.46 4.35 17.78
C VAL A 323 8.95 4.51 18.10
N ARG A 324 9.49 5.73 18.05
CA ARG A 324 10.84 6.02 18.54
C ARG A 324 10.94 5.88 20.06
N GLU A 325 9.98 6.41 20.80
CA GLU A 325 9.91 6.25 22.27
C GLU A 325 9.77 4.78 22.68
N LEU A 326 9.11 3.97 21.87
CA LEU A 326 8.99 2.52 22.05
C LEU A 326 10.27 1.75 21.66
N GLY A 327 11.30 2.41 21.13
CA GLY A 327 12.53 1.77 20.66
C GLY A 327 12.35 0.89 19.42
N LEU A 328 11.35 1.19 18.59
CA LEU A 328 11.06 0.43 17.40
C LEU A 328 11.83 0.94 16.17
N ILE A 329 12.24 2.22 16.22
CA ILE A 329 13.10 2.87 15.22
C ILE A 329 14.24 3.62 15.88
#